data_dc6a5f5ed6e04567166742ad7e53b1d8
#
_entry.id   dc6a5f5ed6e04567166742ad7e53b1d8
#
_cell.length_a   1.000
_cell.length_b   1.000
_cell.length_c   1.000
_cell.angle_alpha   90.00
_cell.angle_beta   90.00
_cell.angle_gamma   90.00
#
_symmetry.space_group_name_H-M   'P 1'
#
loop_
_entity.id
_entity.type
_entity.pdbx_description
1 polymer ?
#
loop_
_entity_poly.entity_id
_entity_poly.type
_entity_poly.pdbx_seq_one_letter_code
_entity_poly.pdbx_strand_id
1 'polypeptide(L)'
;MRVWLRFLVLRLVRLWHLVQPWLWPSANHLRWRQCRAITPARRVRTHPKPKWVRDEIIRLKALMPEAGCRTITHCFNRRFTERRRMTVGKTYVADTIRRQQYAILCVRRTLKHRVPRPIPRNLIWGMDLLTKTDAHGRQHVVLAILDHASRACLCVQRLTDKSSLAIWRHLATACRQYGCPRFLRTDNEAVFTSRRLAVMLRLVGIRLQHSDPGCPWQNGRVERFIGTVKRMLLPHPIEDATSLDRALAHTRSVYNHLRPHQHLHGRTPAEVWAGVDVFVPTRQSQQWLRSWERQWEQSVAVGMPGPG
;
A
#
# COMPACT_ATOMS: atom_id res chain seq x y z
N MET A 1 51.61 -23.98 1.84
CA MET A 1 50.94 -25.32 1.84
C MET A 1 49.59 -25.35 2.53
N ARG A 2 49.33 -24.62 3.63
CA ARG A 2 48.02 -24.68 4.36
C ARG A 2 46.83 -24.02 3.67
N VAL A 3 47.01 -23.05 2.78
CA VAL A 3 45.92 -22.36 2.09
C VAL A 3 45.32 -23.20 0.96
N TRP A 4 46.15 -23.95 0.23
CA TRP A 4 45.70 -24.84 -0.86
C TRP A 4 44.87 -26.03 -0.35
N LEU A 5 45.17 -26.53 0.84
CA LEU A 5 44.42 -27.64 1.44
C LEU A 5 42.96 -27.20 1.80
N ARG A 6 42.79 -25.98 2.27
CA ARG A 6 41.44 -25.42 2.56
C ARG A 6 40.58 -25.25 1.32
N PHE A 7 41.17 -24.82 0.20
CA PHE A 7 40.46 -24.72 -1.07
C PHE A 7 40.05 -26.09 -1.64
N LEU A 8 40.88 -27.08 -1.48
CA LEU A 8 40.59 -28.44 -1.92
C LEU A 8 39.47 -29.08 -1.10
N VAL A 9 39.51 -28.92 0.22
CA VAL A 9 38.46 -29.41 1.14
C VAL A 9 37.11 -28.75 0.84
N LEU A 10 37.06 -27.44 0.62
CA LEU A 10 35.82 -26.73 0.27
C LEU A 10 35.26 -27.16 -1.09
N ARG A 11 36.08 -27.47 -2.07
CA ARG A 11 35.64 -28.03 -3.35
C ARG A 11 35.13 -29.47 -3.20
N LEU A 12 35.75 -30.29 -2.40
CA LEU A 12 35.31 -31.66 -2.12
C LEU A 12 34.01 -31.68 -1.34
N VAL A 13 33.81 -30.79 -0.38
CA VAL A 13 32.53 -30.65 0.35
C VAL A 13 31.40 -30.16 -0.58
N ARG A 14 31.69 -29.24 -1.51
CA ARG A 14 30.68 -28.82 -2.51
C ARG A 14 30.34 -29.94 -3.50
N LEU A 15 31.32 -30.71 -3.96
CA LEU A 15 31.11 -31.90 -4.79
C LEU A 15 30.32 -32.99 -4.04
N TRP A 16 30.61 -33.19 -2.75
CA TRP A 16 29.85 -34.12 -1.91
C TRP A 16 28.36 -33.74 -1.82
N HIS A 17 28.04 -32.46 -1.58
CA HIS A 17 26.66 -32.00 -1.55
C HIS A 17 25.93 -32.07 -2.91
N LEU A 18 26.66 -32.04 -4.01
CA LEU A 18 26.09 -32.22 -5.36
C LEU A 18 25.85 -33.71 -5.71
N VAL A 19 26.66 -34.62 -5.18
CA VAL A 19 26.59 -36.06 -5.49
C VAL A 19 25.76 -36.85 -4.45
N GLN A 20 25.69 -36.36 -3.21
CA GLN A 20 24.93 -36.99 -2.13
C GLN A 20 23.44 -37.30 -2.48
N PRO A 21 22.66 -36.43 -3.20
CA PRO A 21 21.30 -36.76 -3.59
C PRO A 21 21.18 -37.92 -4.57
N TRP A 22 22.29 -38.22 -5.30
CA TRP A 22 22.31 -39.29 -6.31
C TRP A 22 22.78 -40.63 -5.77
N LEU A 23 23.64 -40.60 -4.75
CA LEU A 23 24.21 -41.80 -4.16
C LEU A 23 23.38 -42.39 -3.00
N TRP A 24 22.54 -41.58 -2.37
CA TRP A 24 21.69 -42.01 -1.27
C TRP A 24 20.26 -41.62 -1.56
N PRO A 25 19.42 -42.53 -2.06
CA PRO A 25 17.99 -42.24 -2.17
C PRO A 25 17.50 -41.96 -0.75
N SER A 26 17.09 -40.73 -0.51
CA SER A 26 16.66 -40.24 0.80
C SER A 26 15.68 -41.22 1.42
N ALA A 27 15.86 -41.56 2.69
CA ALA A 27 14.98 -42.45 3.48
C ALA A 27 13.49 -42.07 3.44
N ASN A 28 13.15 -40.95 2.86
CA ASN A 28 11.78 -40.51 2.58
C ASN A 28 11.03 -41.39 1.56
N HIS A 29 11.73 -42.06 0.61
CA HIS A 29 11.08 -42.98 -0.33
C HIS A 29 10.69 -44.30 0.33
N LEU A 30 11.40 -44.76 1.34
CA LEU A 30 11.04 -45.96 2.11
C LEU A 30 9.89 -45.73 3.10
N ARG A 31 9.78 -44.50 3.67
CA ARG A 31 8.66 -44.15 4.53
C ARG A 31 7.32 -44.11 3.81
N TRP A 32 7.27 -43.76 2.51
CA TRP A 32 6.02 -43.75 1.73
C TRP A 32 5.50 -45.16 1.41
N ARG A 33 6.35 -46.16 1.32
CA ARG A 33 5.91 -47.56 1.06
C ARG A 33 5.41 -48.24 2.34
N GLN A 34 5.96 -47.93 3.50
CA GLN A 34 5.48 -48.52 4.78
C GLN A 34 4.14 -47.96 5.25
N CYS A 35 3.75 -46.75 4.83
CA CYS A 35 2.43 -46.19 5.17
C CYS A 35 1.23 -46.80 4.36
N ARG A 36 1.48 -47.69 3.41
CA ARG A 36 0.38 -48.34 2.61
C ARG A 36 -0.22 -49.59 3.21
N ALA A 37 0.30 -50.10 4.31
CA ALA A 37 -0.17 -51.35 4.93
C ALA A 37 -1.02 -51.13 6.19
N ILE A 38 -1.52 -49.90 6.43
CA ILE A 38 -2.44 -49.67 7.54
C ILE A 38 -3.85 -49.91 7.02
N THR A 39 -4.47 -50.98 7.43
CA THR A 39 -5.88 -51.30 7.28
C THR A 39 -6.76 -50.04 7.46
N PRO A 40 -7.76 -49.81 6.61
CA PRO A 40 -8.61 -48.65 6.71
C PRO A 40 -9.30 -48.65 8.07
N ALA A 41 -8.83 -47.81 8.97
CA ALA A 41 -9.48 -47.61 10.24
C ALA A 41 -10.95 -47.27 9.99
N ARG A 42 -11.84 -48.06 10.62
CA ARG A 42 -13.29 -47.86 10.65
C ARG A 42 -13.58 -46.37 10.78
N ARG A 43 -14.26 -45.77 9.81
CA ARG A 43 -14.60 -44.35 9.82
C ARG A 43 -15.37 -44.03 11.09
N VAL A 44 -14.67 -43.59 12.13
CA VAL A 44 -15.28 -43.02 13.32
C VAL A 44 -16.08 -41.80 12.86
N ARG A 45 -17.39 -41.81 13.08
CA ARG A 45 -18.25 -40.65 12.83
C ARG A 45 -17.75 -39.53 13.77
N THR A 46 -16.89 -38.66 13.26
CA THR A 46 -16.44 -37.47 14.01
C THR A 46 -17.63 -36.55 14.19
N HIS A 47 -17.82 -36.07 15.43
CA HIS A 47 -18.84 -35.06 15.72
C HIS A 47 -18.72 -33.87 14.74
N PRO A 48 -19.86 -33.28 14.33
CA PRO A 48 -19.84 -32.12 13.44
C PRO A 48 -19.04 -30.99 14.09
N LYS A 49 -18.17 -30.37 13.30
CA LYS A 49 -17.35 -29.25 13.83
C LYS A 49 -18.23 -28.08 14.25
N PRO A 50 -17.90 -27.39 15.35
CA PRO A 50 -18.64 -26.21 15.82
C PRO A 50 -18.79 -25.14 14.72
N LYS A 51 -19.88 -24.38 14.78
CA LYS A 51 -20.20 -23.31 13.79
C LYS A 51 -19.06 -22.34 13.58
N TRP A 52 -18.38 -21.92 14.64
CA TRP A 52 -17.27 -20.98 14.55
C TRP A 52 -16.11 -21.45 13.65
N VAL A 53 -15.89 -22.76 13.52
CA VAL A 53 -14.86 -23.32 12.63
C VAL A 53 -15.18 -23.02 11.17
N ARG A 54 -16.43 -23.20 10.79
CA ARG A 54 -16.92 -22.85 9.45
C ARG A 54 -16.81 -21.33 9.21
N ASP A 55 -17.27 -20.56 10.17
CA ASP A 55 -17.27 -19.10 10.08
C ASP A 55 -15.83 -18.52 9.96
N GLU A 56 -14.86 -19.12 10.64
CA GLU A 56 -13.46 -18.74 10.53
C GLU A 56 -12.85 -19.14 9.17
N ILE A 57 -13.22 -20.30 8.60
CA ILE A 57 -12.79 -20.69 7.25
C ILE A 57 -13.35 -19.72 6.21
N ILE A 58 -14.62 -19.32 6.33
CA ILE A 58 -15.25 -18.29 5.48
C ILE A 58 -14.46 -16.98 5.58
N ARG A 59 -14.14 -16.55 6.81
CA ARG A 59 -13.38 -15.33 7.07
C ARG A 59 -11.97 -15.39 6.47
N LEU A 60 -11.24 -16.48 6.66
CA LEU A 60 -9.90 -16.67 6.10
C LEU A 60 -9.93 -16.66 4.57
N LYS A 61 -10.91 -17.33 3.93
CA LYS A 61 -11.07 -17.31 2.47
C LYS A 61 -11.46 -15.91 1.94
N ALA A 62 -12.27 -15.17 2.68
CA ALA A 62 -12.63 -13.79 2.33
C ALA A 62 -11.43 -12.83 2.42
N LEU A 63 -10.55 -13.01 3.43
CA LEU A 63 -9.32 -12.24 3.60
C LEU A 63 -8.24 -12.58 2.58
N MET A 64 -8.15 -13.84 2.17
CA MET A 64 -7.12 -14.37 1.26
C MET A 64 -7.79 -15.02 0.03
N PRO A 65 -8.33 -14.22 -0.91
CA PRO A 65 -9.11 -14.76 -2.04
C PRO A 65 -8.33 -15.72 -2.92
N GLU A 66 -7.03 -15.45 -3.11
CA GLU A 66 -6.16 -16.26 -3.98
C GLU A 66 -5.57 -17.50 -3.26
N ALA A 67 -5.75 -17.59 -1.93
CA ALA A 67 -5.21 -18.72 -1.17
C ALA A 67 -5.95 -20.01 -1.49
N GLY A 68 -5.20 -21.06 -1.80
CA GLY A 68 -5.72 -22.42 -1.97
C GLY A 68 -6.16 -23.06 -0.65
N CYS A 69 -6.93 -24.15 -0.75
CA CYS A 69 -7.45 -24.86 0.43
C CYS A 69 -6.34 -25.33 1.39
N ARG A 70 -5.15 -25.71 0.88
CA ARG A 70 -4.01 -26.10 1.73
C ARG A 70 -3.53 -24.93 2.58
N THR A 71 -3.34 -23.75 1.98
CA THR A 71 -2.91 -22.54 2.69
C THR A 71 -3.89 -22.18 3.79
N ILE A 72 -5.20 -22.20 3.50
CA ILE A 72 -6.25 -21.90 4.49
C ILE A 72 -6.25 -22.93 5.63
N THR A 73 -6.05 -24.24 5.30
CA THR A 73 -5.90 -25.30 6.29
C THR A 73 -4.72 -25.03 7.23
N HIS A 74 -3.55 -24.68 6.68
CA HIS A 74 -2.37 -24.37 7.47
C HIS A 74 -2.56 -23.13 8.34
N CYS A 75 -3.14 -22.07 7.80
CA CYS A 75 -3.44 -20.85 8.56
C CYS A 75 -4.40 -21.12 9.72
N PHE A 76 -5.46 -21.90 9.48
CA PHE A 76 -6.41 -22.28 10.51
C PHE A 76 -5.73 -23.10 11.61
N ASN A 77 -5.04 -24.19 11.22
CA ASN A 77 -4.41 -25.09 12.18
C ASN A 77 -3.33 -24.40 13.00
N ARG A 78 -2.46 -23.60 12.36
CA ARG A 78 -1.44 -22.82 13.09
C ARG A 78 -2.02 -21.91 14.15
N ARG A 79 -3.22 -21.37 13.93
CA ARG A 79 -3.86 -20.43 14.87
C ARG A 79 -4.63 -21.12 15.99
N PHE A 80 -5.25 -22.28 15.72
CA PHE A 80 -6.25 -22.84 16.62
C PHE A 80 -5.89 -24.22 17.22
N THR A 81 -4.83 -24.89 16.74
CA THR A 81 -4.40 -26.18 17.29
C THR A 81 -4.08 -26.05 18.78
N GLU A 82 -3.24 -25.11 19.16
CA GLU A 82 -2.86 -24.92 20.57
C GLU A 82 -3.97 -24.22 21.37
N ARG A 83 -4.52 -23.12 20.83
CA ARG A 83 -5.45 -22.26 21.58
C ARG A 83 -6.81 -22.89 21.83
N ARG A 84 -7.31 -23.74 20.93
CA ARG A 84 -8.66 -24.32 20.98
C ARG A 84 -8.67 -25.82 20.75
N ARG A 85 -7.51 -26.45 20.65
CA ARG A 85 -7.35 -27.88 20.35
C ARG A 85 -8.19 -28.32 19.14
N MET A 86 -8.26 -27.46 18.11
CA MET A 86 -9.09 -27.65 16.95
C MET A 86 -8.26 -27.62 15.67
N THR A 87 -8.43 -28.68 14.87
CA THR A 87 -7.78 -28.77 13.56
C THR A 87 -8.80 -29.06 12.46
N VAL A 88 -8.48 -28.70 11.24
CA VAL A 88 -9.28 -28.96 10.04
C VAL A 88 -8.43 -29.66 8.99
N GLY A 89 -9.05 -30.55 8.22
CA GLY A 89 -8.41 -31.18 7.06
C GLY A 89 -8.72 -30.39 5.78
N LYS A 90 -7.86 -30.57 4.76
CA LYS A 90 -8.02 -29.95 3.43
C LYS A 90 -9.42 -30.20 2.82
N THR A 91 -9.91 -31.43 2.92
CA THR A 91 -11.20 -31.81 2.36
C THR A 91 -12.36 -31.05 3.00
N TYR A 92 -12.34 -30.89 4.35
CA TYR A 92 -13.33 -30.10 5.06
C TYR A 92 -13.30 -28.63 4.66
N VAL A 93 -12.10 -28.05 4.51
CA VAL A 93 -11.93 -26.67 4.05
C VAL A 93 -12.46 -26.50 2.63
N ALA A 94 -12.12 -27.42 1.72
CA ALA A 94 -12.58 -27.36 0.33
C ALA A 94 -14.11 -27.48 0.22
N ASP A 95 -14.72 -28.39 0.98
CA ASP A 95 -16.17 -28.56 1.02
C ASP A 95 -16.88 -27.32 1.62
N THR A 96 -16.32 -26.77 2.70
CA THR A 96 -16.83 -25.54 3.31
C THR A 96 -16.76 -24.36 2.32
N ILE A 97 -15.66 -24.17 1.61
CA ILE A 97 -15.52 -23.10 0.62
C ILE A 97 -16.54 -23.26 -0.50
N ARG A 98 -16.70 -24.49 -1.03
CA ARG A 98 -17.64 -24.78 -2.11
C ARG A 98 -19.09 -24.50 -1.70
N ARG A 99 -19.50 -24.90 -0.49
CA ARG A 99 -20.87 -24.73 0.00
C ARG A 99 -21.18 -23.30 0.45
N GLN A 100 -20.16 -22.53 0.85
CA GLN A 100 -20.34 -21.23 1.47
C GLN A 100 -19.83 -20.06 0.60
N GLN A 101 -19.86 -20.21 -0.73
CA GLN A 101 -19.38 -19.17 -1.65
C GLN A 101 -20.09 -17.83 -1.46
N TYR A 102 -21.41 -17.86 -1.30
CA TYR A 102 -22.18 -16.64 -1.05
C TYR A 102 -21.77 -15.96 0.26
N ALA A 103 -21.64 -16.70 1.35
CA ALA A 103 -21.20 -16.16 2.63
C ALA A 103 -19.79 -15.57 2.54
N ILE A 104 -18.87 -16.20 1.80
CA ILE A 104 -17.52 -15.69 1.54
C ILE A 104 -17.59 -14.35 0.78
N LEU A 105 -18.44 -14.23 -0.23
CA LEU A 105 -18.63 -12.99 -0.98
C LEU A 105 -19.20 -11.88 -0.10
N CYS A 106 -20.19 -12.18 0.75
CA CYS A 106 -20.74 -11.20 1.71
C CYS A 106 -19.68 -10.69 2.68
N VAL A 107 -18.92 -11.60 3.31
CA VAL A 107 -17.83 -11.23 4.24
C VAL A 107 -16.75 -10.43 3.50
N ARG A 108 -16.38 -10.83 2.28
CA ARG A 108 -15.42 -10.11 1.43
C ARG A 108 -15.89 -8.70 1.11
N ARG A 109 -17.18 -8.54 0.78
CA ARG A 109 -17.80 -7.24 0.56
C ARG A 109 -17.73 -6.36 1.81
N THR A 110 -18.10 -6.90 2.96
CA THR A 110 -18.02 -6.20 4.26
C THR A 110 -16.57 -5.80 4.60
N LEU A 111 -15.60 -6.70 4.39
CA LEU A 111 -14.19 -6.41 4.63
C LEU A 111 -13.65 -5.34 3.67
N LYS A 112 -14.06 -5.39 2.39
CA LYS A 112 -13.68 -4.40 1.37
C LYS A 112 -14.27 -3.01 1.69
N HIS A 113 -15.47 -2.96 2.25
CA HIS A 113 -16.15 -1.73 2.65
C HIS A 113 -15.87 -1.31 4.10
N ARG A 114 -14.98 -2.03 4.81
CA ARG A 114 -14.60 -1.64 6.16
C ARG A 114 -13.92 -0.27 6.10
N VAL A 115 -14.62 0.73 6.62
CA VAL A 115 -14.09 2.09 6.73
C VAL A 115 -12.82 2.03 7.58
N PRO A 116 -11.65 2.40 7.07
CA PRO A 116 -10.45 2.48 7.89
C PRO A 116 -10.70 3.43 9.06
N ARG A 117 -10.12 3.13 10.23
CA ARG A 117 -10.18 4.06 11.36
C ARG A 117 -9.73 5.45 10.89
N PRO A 118 -10.41 6.52 11.32
CA PRO A 118 -10.00 7.88 10.98
C PRO A 118 -8.53 8.08 11.37
N ILE A 119 -7.74 8.53 10.45
CA ILE A 119 -6.33 8.85 10.67
C ILE A 119 -6.28 10.33 11.03
N PRO A 120 -5.67 10.73 12.15
CA PRO A 120 -5.49 12.15 12.46
C PRO A 120 -4.62 12.84 11.41
N ARG A 121 -4.89 14.13 11.17
CA ARG A 121 -4.04 15.00 10.35
C ARG A 121 -2.60 15.00 10.88
N ASN A 122 -1.63 15.00 9.99
CA ASN A 122 -0.20 14.94 10.32
C ASN A 122 0.25 13.64 11.02
N LEU A 123 -0.58 12.59 11.06
CA LEU A 123 -0.10 11.31 11.55
C LEU A 123 0.79 10.63 10.51
N ILE A 124 0.34 10.55 9.26
CA ILE A 124 1.07 9.88 8.17
C ILE A 124 1.01 10.75 6.93
N TRP A 125 2.17 11.10 6.41
CA TRP A 125 2.31 11.63 5.06
C TRP A 125 2.84 10.55 4.14
N GLY A 126 2.29 10.48 2.93
CA GLY A 126 2.84 9.68 1.84
C GLY A 126 3.70 10.56 0.93
N MET A 127 4.84 10.07 0.51
CA MET A 127 5.76 10.76 -0.38
C MET A 127 6.19 9.82 -1.49
N ASP A 128 6.28 10.33 -2.72
CA ASP A 128 6.64 9.55 -3.88
C ASP A 128 7.11 10.48 -5.01
N LEU A 129 7.77 9.93 -6.02
CA LEU A 129 8.24 10.64 -7.20
C LEU A 129 7.41 10.28 -8.43
N LEU A 130 7.25 11.25 -9.32
CA LEU A 130 6.73 11.01 -10.65
C LEU A 130 7.63 11.69 -11.68
N THR A 131 7.70 11.14 -12.88
CA THR A 131 8.43 11.72 -14.00
C THR A 131 7.46 12.29 -15.03
N LYS A 132 7.75 13.48 -15.54
CA LYS A 132 7.06 14.11 -16.66
C LYS A 132 8.08 14.54 -17.72
N THR A 133 7.82 14.20 -18.96
CA THR A 133 8.64 14.60 -20.11
C THR A 133 8.05 15.86 -20.73
N ASP A 134 8.89 16.84 -21.05
CA ASP A 134 8.49 18.06 -21.78
C ASP A 134 8.49 17.85 -23.31
N ALA A 135 8.11 18.89 -24.05
CA ALA A 135 8.05 18.86 -25.52
C ALA A 135 9.42 18.64 -26.18
N HIS A 136 10.51 18.93 -25.48
CA HIS A 136 11.89 18.75 -25.94
C HIS A 136 12.49 17.39 -25.56
N GLY A 137 11.67 16.48 -24.97
CA GLY A 137 12.12 15.16 -24.55
C GLY A 137 12.88 15.14 -23.22
N ARG A 138 12.99 16.25 -22.49
CA ARG A 138 13.66 16.33 -21.19
C ARG A 138 12.76 15.76 -20.11
N GLN A 139 13.34 14.91 -19.27
CA GLN A 139 12.63 14.33 -18.15
C GLN A 139 12.76 15.19 -16.89
N HIS A 140 11.64 15.55 -16.32
CA HIS A 140 11.54 16.29 -15.07
C HIS A 140 11.04 15.37 -13.98
N VAL A 141 11.74 15.32 -12.86
CA VAL A 141 11.33 14.58 -11.65
C VAL A 141 10.51 15.51 -10.77
N VAL A 142 9.35 15.06 -10.35
CA VAL A 142 8.42 15.82 -9.50
C VAL A 142 8.21 15.07 -8.20
N LEU A 143 8.39 15.76 -7.08
CA LEU A 143 8.09 15.25 -5.74
C LEU A 143 6.63 15.51 -5.40
N ALA A 144 5.96 14.48 -4.93
CA ALA A 144 4.59 14.52 -4.45
C ALA A 144 4.53 14.17 -2.96
N ILE A 145 3.89 15.01 -2.14
CA ILE A 145 3.64 14.75 -0.71
C ILE A 145 2.16 14.94 -0.42
N LEU A 146 1.56 13.92 0.19
CA LEU A 146 0.13 13.84 0.48
C LEU A 146 -0.11 13.51 1.96
N ASP A 147 -0.99 14.24 2.64
CA ASP A 147 -1.50 13.82 3.94
C ASP A 147 -2.51 12.67 3.80
N HIS A 148 -2.31 11.61 4.56
CA HIS A 148 -3.18 10.42 4.46
C HIS A 148 -4.57 10.62 5.07
N ALA A 149 -4.74 11.58 5.99
CA ALA A 149 -6.03 11.86 6.62
C ALA A 149 -6.94 12.68 5.71
N SER A 150 -6.50 13.88 5.41
CA SER A 150 -7.24 14.89 4.65
C SER A 150 -7.18 14.72 3.13
N ARG A 151 -6.23 13.91 2.63
CA ARG A 151 -5.87 13.84 1.19
C ARG A 151 -5.30 15.14 0.65
N ALA A 152 -4.92 16.10 1.49
CA ALA A 152 -4.34 17.34 1.05
C ALA A 152 -2.99 17.10 0.37
N CYS A 153 -2.83 17.67 -0.82
CA CYS A 153 -1.56 17.76 -1.50
C CYS A 153 -0.72 18.85 -0.82
N LEU A 154 0.26 18.43 -0.04
CA LEU A 154 1.14 19.32 0.71
C LEU A 154 2.29 19.85 -0.15
N CYS A 155 2.76 19.01 -1.08
CA CYS A 155 3.77 19.37 -2.07
C CYS A 155 3.50 18.60 -3.38
N VAL A 156 3.56 19.29 -4.49
CA VAL A 156 3.75 18.72 -5.83
C VAL A 156 4.62 19.71 -6.60
N GLN A 157 5.92 19.45 -6.66
CA GLN A 157 6.91 20.38 -7.20
C GLN A 157 8.01 19.63 -7.93
N ARG A 158 8.51 20.23 -9.00
CA ARG A 158 9.66 19.72 -9.75
C ARG A 158 10.91 19.83 -8.89
N LEU A 159 11.70 18.77 -8.88
CA LEU A 159 13.03 18.76 -8.27
C LEU A 159 14.07 19.31 -9.25
N THR A 160 15.03 20.05 -8.76
CA THR A 160 16.22 20.47 -9.52
C THR A 160 17.14 19.29 -9.80
N ASP A 161 17.25 18.40 -8.81
CA ASP A 161 18.03 17.16 -8.87
C ASP A 161 17.34 16.08 -8.02
N LYS A 162 17.67 14.81 -8.29
CA LYS A 162 17.13 13.66 -7.55
C LYS A 162 17.99 13.33 -6.32
N SER A 163 18.37 14.35 -5.53
CA SER A 163 19.15 14.16 -4.32
C SER A 163 18.29 14.14 -3.05
N SER A 164 18.80 13.50 -2.01
CA SER A 164 18.17 13.51 -0.68
C SER A 164 18.05 14.92 -0.11
N LEU A 165 18.97 15.84 -0.47
CA LEU A 165 18.94 17.21 -0.02
C LEU A 165 17.83 18.02 -0.72
N ALA A 166 17.61 17.83 -2.02
CA ALA A 166 16.51 18.45 -2.74
C ALA A 166 15.16 18.00 -2.17
N ILE A 167 14.98 16.70 -1.94
CA ILE A 167 13.79 16.15 -1.30
C ILE A 167 13.58 16.75 0.09
N TRP A 168 14.65 16.80 0.90
CA TRP A 168 14.59 17.37 2.24
C TRP A 168 14.16 18.83 2.24
N ARG A 169 14.66 19.67 1.32
CA ARG A 169 14.28 21.09 1.23
C ARG A 169 12.77 21.24 1.01
N HIS A 170 12.18 20.48 0.10
CA HIS A 170 10.75 20.51 -0.15
C HIS A 170 9.94 19.95 1.03
N LEU A 171 10.39 18.87 1.65
CA LEU A 171 9.76 18.31 2.84
C LEU A 171 9.83 19.29 4.03
N ALA A 172 10.98 19.90 4.28
CA ALA A 172 11.15 20.89 5.34
C ALA A 172 10.25 22.13 5.12
N THR A 173 10.08 22.54 3.86
CA THR A 173 9.13 23.62 3.51
C THR A 173 7.69 23.20 3.80
N ALA A 174 7.30 22.00 3.44
CA ALA A 174 5.98 21.46 3.77
C ALA A 174 5.78 21.34 5.30
N CYS A 175 6.80 20.87 6.04
CA CYS A 175 6.75 20.80 7.50
C CYS A 175 6.58 22.17 8.16
N ARG A 176 7.26 23.20 7.67
CA ARG A 176 7.10 24.58 8.18
C ARG A 176 5.69 25.12 7.94
N GLN A 177 5.09 24.79 6.79
CA GLN A 177 3.78 25.31 6.41
C GLN A 177 2.62 24.55 7.07
N TYR A 178 2.74 23.21 7.22
CA TYR A 178 1.62 22.33 7.59
C TYR A 178 1.82 21.62 8.93
N GLY A 179 2.97 21.78 9.57
CA GLY A 179 3.40 20.96 10.71
C GLY A 179 4.09 19.68 10.25
N CYS A 180 4.83 19.03 11.15
CA CYS A 180 5.56 17.80 10.82
C CYS A 180 4.67 16.56 11.00
N PRO A 181 4.77 15.54 10.11
CA PRO A 181 4.10 14.29 10.31
C PRO A 181 4.83 13.44 11.35
N ARG A 182 4.10 12.55 12.02
CA ARG A 182 4.74 11.54 12.87
C ARG A 182 5.43 10.45 12.05
N PHE A 183 4.82 10.08 10.91
CA PHE A 183 5.33 9.06 10.00
C PHE A 183 5.36 9.59 8.57
N LEU A 184 6.47 9.34 7.88
CA LEU A 184 6.60 9.56 6.44
C LEU A 184 6.66 8.20 5.76
N ARG A 185 5.72 7.93 4.87
CA ARG A 185 5.65 6.69 4.10
C ARG A 185 6.14 6.91 2.67
N THR A 186 7.07 6.07 2.24
CA THR A 186 7.64 6.08 0.89
C THR A 186 7.67 4.67 0.32
N ASP A 187 7.92 4.56 -0.96
CA ASP A 187 8.37 3.31 -1.58
C ASP A 187 9.84 3.02 -1.24
N ASN A 188 10.40 1.97 -1.85
CA ASN A 188 11.78 1.53 -1.65
C ASN A 188 12.76 2.14 -2.67
N GLU A 189 12.44 3.27 -3.27
CA GLU A 189 13.35 3.94 -4.20
C GLU A 189 14.66 4.34 -3.49
N ALA A 190 15.80 4.22 -4.19
CA ALA A 190 17.14 4.39 -3.60
C ALA A 190 17.34 5.74 -2.90
N VAL A 191 16.72 6.80 -3.39
CA VAL A 191 16.81 8.14 -2.78
C VAL A 191 16.11 8.18 -1.41
N PHE A 192 15.00 7.45 -1.24
CA PHE A 192 14.25 7.39 0.02
C PHE A 192 14.88 6.46 1.05
N THR A 193 15.65 5.45 0.59
CA THR A 193 16.39 4.53 1.48
C THR A 193 17.77 5.08 1.89
N SER A 194 18.13 6.28 1.43
CA SER A 194 19.42 6.89 1.71
C SER A 194 19.61 7.20 3.20
N ARG A 195 20.79 6.90 3.73
CA ARG A 195 21.17 7.22 5.12
C ARG A 195 21.06 8.70 5.43
N ARG A 196 21.39 9.58 4.46
CA ARG A 196 21.29 11.04 4.61
C ARG A 196 19.87 11.49 4.90
N LEU A 197 18.91 11.03 4.12
CA LEU A 197 17.49 11.36 4.35
C LEU A 197 17.01 10.79 5.69
N ALA A 198 17.37 9.57 6.02
CA ALA A 198 16.99 8.94 7.29
C ALA A 198 17.50 9.71 8.51
N VAL A 199 18.74 10.21 8.47
CA VAL A 199 19.32 11.05 9.53
C VAL A 199 18.56 12.39 9.65
N MET A 200 18.31 13.08 8.53
CA MET A 200 17.58 14.36 8.54
C MET A 200 16.16 14.21 9.10
N LEU A 201 15.45 13.13 8.73
CA LEU A 201 14.11 12.84 9.26
C LEU A 201 14.15 12.56 10.77
N ARG A 202 15.15 11.77 11.22
CA ARG A 202 15.30 11.44 12.63
C ARG A 202 15.57 12.67 13.51
N LEU A 203 16.36 13.62 13.01
CA LEU A 203 16.67 14.88 13.73
C LEU A 203 15.42 15.72 14.00
N VAL A 204 14.41 15.66 13.13
CA VAL A 204 13.13 16.37 13.30
C VAL A 204 12.01 15.49 13.86
N GLY A 205 12.33 14.28 14.32
CA GLY A 205 11.37 13.37 14.96
C GLY A 205 10.41 12.65 14.00
N ILE A 206 10.64 12.69 12.69
CA ILE A 206 9.83 12.01 11.68
C ILE A 206 10.30 10.57 11.54
N ARG A 207 9.40 9.61 11.70
CA ARG A 207 9.69 8.17 11.51
C ARG A 207 9.44 7.78 10.06
N LEU A 208 10.48 7.33 9.37
CA LEU A 208 10.37 6.80 8.01
C LEU A 208 9.76 5.40 8.03
N GLN A 209 8.80 5.16 7.15
CA GLN A 209 8.17 3.87 6.92
C GLN A 209 8.29 3.54 5.43
N HIS A 210 8.95 2.45 5.12
CA HIS A 210 8.96 1.90 3.76
C HIS A 210 7.78 0.94 3.56
N SER A 211 7.24 0.88 2.36
CA SER A 211 6.29 -0.15 1.99
C SER A 211 7.00 -1.50 1.98
N ASP A 212 6.33 -2.55 2.50
CA ASP A 212 6.89 -3.90 2.44
C ASP A 212 7.05 -4.35 0.98
N PRO A 213 8.12 -5.08 0.65
CA PRO A 213 8.28 -5.63 -0.69
C PRO A 213 7.04 -6.43 -1.12
N GLY A 214 6.52 -6.16 -2.31
CA GLY A 214 5.32 -6.80 -2.82
C GLY A 214 3.99 -6.33 -2.22
N CYS A 215 3.99 -5.23 -1.43
CA CYS A 215 2.80 -4.66 -0.81
C CYS A 215 2.46 -3.23 -1.32
N PRO A 216 2.21 -3.04 -2.64
CA PRO A 216 1.96 -1.71 -3.21
C PRO A 216 0.75 -1.01 -2.58
N TRP A 217 -0.24 -1.77 -2.09
CA TRP A 217 -1.43 -1.17 -1.44
C TRP A 217 -1.11 -0.35 -0.19
N GLN A 218 0.07 -0.51 0.41
CA GLN A 218 0.48 0.29 1.57
C GLN A 218 0.74 1.75 1.18
N ASN A 219 1.19 2.01 -0.06
CA ASN A 219 1.37 3.36 -0.61
C ASN A 219 0.26 3.80 -1.59
N GLY A 220 -0.78 2.99 -1.75
CA GLY A 220 -1.85 3.17 -2.74
C GLY A 220 -2.61 4.51 -2.67
N ARG A 221 -2.44 5.29 -1.59
CA ARG A 221 -3.02 6.65 -1.49
C ARG A 221 -2.22 7.64 -2.31
N VAL A 222 -0.90 7.61 -2.19
CA VAL A 222 0.01 8.46 -2.95
C VAL A 222 0.03 8.04 -4.43
N GLU A 223 0.06 6.74 -4.71
CA GLU A 223 -0.01 6.24 -6.10
C GLU A 223 -1.27 6.72 -6.82
N ARG A 224 -2.43 6.66 -6.13
CA ARG A 224 -3.70 7.18 -6.68
C ARG A 224 -3.68 8.68 -6.86
N PHE A 225 -3.04 9.41 -5.95
CA PHE A 225 -2.83 10.84 -6.07
C PHE A 225 -1.96 11.16 -7.29
N ILE A 226 -0.83 10.50 -7.46
CA ILE A 226 0.06 10.64 -8.63
C ILE A 226 -0.69 10.33 -9.93
N GLY A 227 -1.50 9.27 -9.96
CA GLY A 227 -2.37 8.98 -11.11
C GLY A 227 -3.35 10.11 -11.42
N THR A 228 -3.85 10.80 -10.39
CA THR A 228 -4.70 11.99 -10.58
C THR A 228 -3.90 13.18 -11.09
N VAL A 229 -2.73 13.47 -10.53
CA VAL A 229 -1.83 14.54 -11.00
C VAL A 229 -1.46 14.33 -12.47
N LYS A 230 -1.07 13.11 -12.85
CA LYS A 230 -0.76 12.78 -14.24
C LYS A 230 -1.92 13.09 -15.19
N ARG A 231 -3.16 12.71 -14.83
CA ARG A 231 -4.35 13.02 -15.63
C ARG A 231 -4.63 14.52 -15.73
N MET A 232 -4.48 15.25 -14.61
CA MET A 232 -4.70 16.69 -14.60
C MET A 232 -3.63 17.46 -15.39
N LEU A 233 -2.44 16.89 -15.56
CA LEU A 233 -1.39 17.46 -16.39
C LEU A 233 -1.54 17.15 -17.89
N LEU A 234 -2.41 16.21 -18.30
CA LEU A 234 -2.58 15.84 -19.70
C LEU A 234 -3.02 17.01 -20.61
N PRO A 235 -3.98 17.87 -20.21
CA PRO A 235 -4.43 18.98 -21.05
C PRO A 235 -3.42 20.13 -21.11
N HIS A 236 -2.39 20.15 -20.25
CA HIS A 236 -1.41 21.23 -20.24
C HIS A 236 -0.25 20.94 -21.18
N PRO A 237 0.04 21.81 -22.17
CA PRO A 237 1.26 21.72 -22.94
C PRO A 237 2.46 22.04 -22.03
N ILE A 238 3.34 21.07 -21.87
CA ILE A 238 4.56 21.22 -21.07
C ILE A 238 5.72 21.43 -22.05
N GLU A 239 6.04 22.67 -22.29
CA GLU A 239 7.11 23.06 -23.22
C GLU A 239 8.47 22.98 -22.51
N ASP A 240 8.54 23.45 -21.28
CA ASP A 240 9.77 23.57 -20.50
C ASP A 240 9.53 23.37 -18.99
N ALA A 241 10.57 23.53 -18.21
CA ALA A 241 10.53 23.45 -16.74
C ALA A 241 9.58 24.48 -16.13
N THR A 242 9.50 25.69 -16.69
CA THR A 242 8.66 26.79 -16.17
C THR A 242 7.18 26.54 -16.39
N SER A 243 6.83 26.04 -17.58
CA SER A 243 5.46 25.65 -17.92
C SER A 243 5.00 24.48 -17.04
N LEU A 244 5.90 23.50 -16.77
CA LEU A 244 5.64 22.43 -15.82
C LEU A 244 5.39 22.97 -14.40
N ASP A 245 6.23 23.87 -13.92
CA ASP A 245 6.09 24.43 -12.56
C ASP A 245 4.74 25.17 -12.40
N ARG A 246 4.32 25.92 -13.44
CA ARG A 246 2.99 26.58 -13.47
C ARG A 246 1.85 25.55 -13.47
N ALA A 247 1.94 24.52 -14.31
CA ALA A 247 0.94 23.47 -14.41
C ALA A 247 0.82 22.68 -13.09
N LEU A 248 1.93 22.41 -12.39
CA LEU A 248 1.93 21.74 -11.09
C LEU A 248 1.30 22.62 -9.99
N ALA A 249 1.60 23.91 -9.97
CA ALA A 249 0.99 24.85 -9.02
C ALA A 249 -0.52 24.92 -9.22
N HIS A 250 -0.97 25.03 -10.49
CA HIS A 250 -2.39 25.00 -10.82
C HIS A 250 -3.06 23.68 -10.44
N THR A 251 -2.45 22.53 -10.81
CA THR A 251 -2.93 21.19 -10.44
C THR A 251 -3.10 21.07 -8.92
N ARG A 252 -2.15 21.55 -8.13
CA ARG A 252 -2.24 21.55 -6.66
C ARG A 252 -3.42 22.37 -6.15
N SER A 253 -3.63 23.56 -6.74
CA SER A 253 -4.74 24.44 -6.35
C SER A 253 -6.08 23.77 -6.63
N VAL A 254 -6.30 23.29 -7.86
CA VAL A 254 -7.53 22.60 -8.26
C VAL A 254 -7.77 21.35 -7.43
N TYR A 255 -6.73 20.52 -7.23
CA TYR A 255 -6.82 19.30 -6.45
C TYR A 255 -7.24 19.57 -4.99
N ASN A 256 -6.66 20.57 -4.34
CA ASN A 256 -6.92 20.87 -2.94
C ASN A 256 -8.24 21.61 -2.72
N HIS A 257 -8.55 22.57 -3.59
CA HIS A 257 -9.60 23.54 -3.31
C HIS A 257 -10.88 23.34 -4.13
N LEU A 258 -10.77 22.77 -5.34
CA LEU A 258 -11.91 22.67 -6.24
C LEU A 258 -12.44 21.24 -6.42
N ARG A 259 -11.57 20.24 -6.26
CA ARG A 259 -11.97 18.85 -6.52
C ARG A 259 -12.57 18.18 -5.30
N PRO A 260 -13.89 17.85 -5.30
CA PRO A 260 -14.49 17.03 -4.25
C PRO A 260 -13.97 15.59 -4.32
N HIS A 261 -13.81 14.96 -3.17
CA HIS A 261 -13.35 13.58 -3.05
C HIS A 261 -14.42 12.67 -2.46
N GLN A 262 -14.73 11.58 -3.15
CA GLN A 262 -15.71 10.59 -2.69
C GLN A 262 -15.38 10.04 -1.30
N HIS A 263 -14.09 9.78 -1.02
CA HIS A 263 -13.64 9.29 0.30
C HIS A 263 -13.66 10.34 1.41
N LEU A 264 -13.88 11.60 1.07
CA LEU A 264 -14.06 12.71 1.98
C LEU A 264 -15.53 13.14 2.06
N HIS A 265 -16.44 12.27 1.60
CA HIS A 265 -17.88 12.53 1.57
C HIS A 265 -18.26 13.78 0.76
N GLY A 266 -17.61 13.97 -0.39
CA GLY A 266 -17.85 15.12 -1.28
C GLY A 266 -17.13 16.40 -0.90
N ARG A 267 -16.36 16.41 0.19
CA ARG A 267 -15.54 17.57 0.58
C ARG A 267 -14.23 17.61 -0.21
N THR A 268 -13.67 18.81 -0.33
CA THR A 268 -12.32 19.00 -0.87
C THR A 268 -11.25 18.69 0.19
N PRO A 269 -10.02 18.36 -0.22
CA PRO A 269 -8.91 18.17 0.72
C PRO A 269 -8.66 19.40 1.62
N ALA A 270 -8.80 20.62 1.11
CA ALA A 270 -8.59 21.84 1.87
C ALA A 270 -9.66 22.04 2.96
N GLU A 271 -10.94 21.73 2.67
CA GLU A 271 -12.02 21.76 3.65
C GLU A 271 -11.74 20.78 4.81
N VAL A 272 -11.36 19.54 4.49
CA VAL A 272 -11.04 18.54 5.49
C VAL A 272 -9.78 18.92 6.27
N TRP A 273 -8.79 19.51 5.60
CA TRP A 273 -7.58 20.01 6.27
C TRP A 273 -7.90 21.12 7.25
N ALA A 274 -8.79 22.05 6.89
CA ALA A 274 -9.25 23.15 7.75
C ALA A 274 -10.23 22.70 8.84
N GLY A 275 -10.75 21.47 8.76
CA GLY A 275 -11.78 20.95 9.67
C GLY A 275 -13.17 21.57 9.41
N VAL A 276 -13.41 22.07 8.20
CA VAL A 276 -14.69 22.67 7.82
C VAL A 276 -15.61 21.61 7.23
N ASP A 277 -16.83 21.54 7.71
CA ASP A 277 -17.88 20.76 7.08
C ASP A 277 -18.84 21.70 6.32
N VAL A 278 -18.70 21.70 5.00
CA VAL A 278 -19.49 22.58 4.12
C VAL A 278 -20.96 22.17 4.04
N PHE A 279 -21.30 20.97 4.46
CA PHE A 279 -22.68 20.48 4.49
C PHE A 279 -23.43 20.87 5.77
N VAL A 280 -22.72 21.39 6.77
CA VAL A 280 -23.34 21.96 7.98
C VAL A 280 -23.40 23.47 7.81
N PRO A 281 -24.60 24.11 7.85
CA PRO A 281 -24.77 25.53 7.57
C PRO A 281 -24.23 26.38 8.73
N THR A 282 -22.96 26.73 8.68
CA THR A 282 -22.30 27.65 9.59
C THR A 282 -21.81 28.89 8.81
N ARG A 283 -21.52 29.99 9.51
CA ARG A 283 -20.91 31.16 8.89
C ARG A 283 -19.61 30.80 8.15
N GLN A 284 -18.79 29.93 8.74
CA GLN A 284 -17.54 29.49 8.16
C GLN A 284 -17.78 28.64 6.88
N SER A 285 -18.71 27.68 6.90
CA SER A 285 -19.02 26.86 5.73
C SER A 285 -19.56 27.68 4.57
N GLN A 286 -20.40 28.71 4.83
CA GLN A 286 -20.91 29.63 3.80
C GLN A 286 -19.77 30.46 3.17
N GLN A 287 -18.78 30.91 3.95
CA GLN A 287 -17.61 31.61 3.42
C GLN A 287 -16.78 30.70 2.52
N TRP A 288 -16.58 29.43 2.91
CA TRP A 288 -15.87 28.43 2.11
C TRP A 288 -16.61 28.15 0.78
N LEU A 289 -17.92 27.95 0.81
CA LEU A 289 -18.73 27.74 -0.38
C LEU A 289 -18.64 28.91 -1.36
N ARG A 290 -18.78 30.15 -0.89
CA ARG A 290 -18.62 31.36 -1.73
C ARG A 290 -17.21 31.47 -2.32
N SER A 291 -16.18 31.08 -1.57
CA SER A 291 -14.81 31.05 -2.07
C SER A 291 -14.64 29.96 -3.12
N TRP A 292 -15.22 28.79 -2.90
CA TRP A 292 -15.22 27.67 -3.85
C TRP A 292 -15.92 28.03 -5.16
N GLU A 293 -17.10 28.62 -5.09
CA GLU A 293 -17.88 29.08 -6.26
C GLU A 293 -17.07 30.05 -7.13
N ARG A 294 -16.47 31.09 -6.51
CA ARG A 294 -15.62 32.05 -7.24
C ARG A 294 -14.42 31.39 -7.92
N GLN A 295 -13.74 30.49 -7.24
CA GLN A 295 -12.60 29.76 -7.82
C GLN A 295 -13.03 28.81 -8.93
N TRP A 296 -14.19 28.19 -8.79
CA TRP A 296 -14.80 27.35 -9.80
C TRP A 296 -15.11 28.14 -11.08
N GLU A 297 -15.82 29.26 -10.98
CA GLU A 297 -16.13 30.14 -12.10
C GLU A 297 -14.86 30.63 -12.82
N GLN A 298 -13.82 31.02 -12.07
CA GLN A 298 -12.53 31.41 -12.64
C GLN A 298 -11.88 30.23 -13.40
N SER A 299 -11.94 29.01 -12.88
CA SER A 299 -11.37 27.83 -13.52
C SER A 299 -12.08 27.46 -14.79
N VAL A 300 -13.42 27.57 -14.82
CA VAL A 300 -14.25 27.32 -16.02
C VAL A 300 -14.01 28.39 -17.09
N ALA A 301 -13.92 29.66 -16.70
CA ALA A 301 -13.63 30.76 -17.62
C ALA A 301 -12.27 30.64 -18.33
N VAL A 302 -11.28 29.96 -17.72
CA VAL A 302 -9.95 29.68 -18.31
C VAL A 302 -9.97 28.42 -19.19
N GLY A 303 -11.14 27.80 -19.42
CA GLY A 303 -11.29 26.63 -20.31
C GLY A 303 -10.77 25.32 -19.71
N MET A 304 -10.74 25.20 -18.39
CA MET A 304 -10.32 23.99 -17.71
C MET A 304 -11.41 22.91 -17.76
N PRO A 305 -11.05 21.65 -18.06
CA PRO A 305 -11.98 20.55 -17.86
C PRO A 305 -12.38 20.49 -16.39
N GLY A 306 -13.68 20.46 -16.15
CA GLY A 306 -14.23 20.27 -14.81
C GLY A 306 -13.63 19.04 -14.13
N PRO A 307 -13.65 18.95 -12.78
CA PRO A 307 -13.20 17.77 -12.06
C PRO A 307 -14.08 16.59 -12.41
N GLY A 308 -13.58 15.70 -13.28
CA GLY A 308 -14.20 14.42 -13.59
C GLY A 308 -14.11 13.43 -12.42
#